data_5465156fb731fa0ca7a3ddf11583ba73
#
_entry.id   5465156fb731fa0ca7a3ddf11583ba73
#
_cell.length_a   1.000
_cell.length_b   1.000
_cell.length_c   1.000
_cell.angle_alpha   90.00
_cell.angle_beta   90.00
_cell.angle_gamma   90.00
#
_symmetry.space_group_name_H-M   'P 1'
#
loop_
_entity.id
_entity.type
_entity.pdbx_description
1 polymer ?
#
loop_
_entity_poly.entity_id
_entity_poly.type
_entity_poly.pdbx_seq_one_letter_code
_entity_poly.pdbx_strand_id
1 'polypeptide(L)'
;MGAYSHVFIPLFKFLGIKVLIITDIDSATKNNGKYKKSHPNKATHTSNASIREFFKEDGLDDGNNQFKELIEKKNEDKIKDNIRIAYQVPEIEGDYQASSFEDAFILLNKDFILKNKDNLYDYGALKKFNKNEINKDCYKFSLNKIEKKSAFASALLYFDEEDDNKAWKVPHYIKEGLLWIQEL
;
A
#
# COMPACT_ATOMS: atom_id res chain seq x y z
N MET A 1 2.93 -6.54 -10.24
CA MET A 1 2.60 -7.98 -10.09
C MET A 1 1.51 -8.24 -9.07
N GLY A 2 1.41 -7.51 -7.96
CA GLY A 2 0.42 -7.73 -6.90
C GLY A 2 -1.05 -7.80 -7.35
N ALA A 3 -1.44 -7.01 -8.34
CA ALA A 3 -2.82 -7.00 -8.86
C ALA A 3 -3.25 -8.28 -9.59
N TYR A 4 -2.30 -9.16 -9.95
CA TYR A 4 -2.55 -10.44 -10.63
C TYR A 4 -2.22 -11.66 -9.78
N SER A 5 -1.89 -11.48 -8.51
CA SER A 5 -1.52 -12.59 -7.62
C SER A 5 -2.66 -13.60 -7.42
N HIS A 6 -3.92 -13.16 -7.59
CA HIS A 6 -5.09 -14.04 -7.51
C HIS A 6 -5.05 -15.21 -8.50
N VAL A 7 -4.41 -15.04 -9.65
CA VAL A 7 -4.26 -16.11 -10.66
C VAL A 7 -3.44 -17.30 -10.12
N PHE A 8 -2.53 -17.03 -9.17
CA PHE A 8 -1.64 -18.02 -8.57
C PHE A 8 -2.18 -18.64 -7.27
N ILE A 9 -3.27 -18.15 -6.71
CA ILE A 9 -3.85 -18.67 -5.46
C ILE A 9 -4.11 -20.20 -5.53
N PRO A 10 -4.70 -20.75 -6.60
CA PRO A 10 -4.89 -22.20 -6.70
C PRO A 10 -3.57 -22.99 -6.67
N LEU A 11 -2.52 -22.47 -7.32
CA LEU A 11 -1.19 -23.07 -7.30
C LEU A 11 -0.58 -23.04 -5.89
N PHE A 12 -0.69 -21.93 -5.19
CA PHE A 12 -0.16 -21.80 -3.82
C PHE A 12 -0.86 -22.75 -2.85
N LYS A 13 -2.17 -22.89 -2.96
CA LYS A 13 -2.95 -23.88 -2.20
C LYS A 13 -2.52 -25.32 -2.52
N PHE A 14 -2.36 -25.65 -3.80
CA PHE A 14 -1.90 -26.97 -4.24
C PHE A 14 -0.50 -27.32 -3.69
N LEU A 15 0.43 -26.37 -3.71
CA LEU A 15 1.79 -26.58 -3.22
C LEU A 15 1.87 -26.62 -1.69
N GLY A 16 0.87 -26.12 -0.96
CA GLY A 16 0.87 -26.07 0.50
C GLY A 16 1.95 -25.15 1.11
N ILE A 17 2.57 -24.29 0.30
CA ILE A 17 3.63 -23.37 0.77
C ILE A 17 3.02 -22.13 1.43
N LYS A 18 3.69 -21.62 2.46
CA LYS A 18 3.30 -20.36 3.11
C LYS A 18 3.59 -19.18 2.18
N VAL A 19 2.59 -18.34 1.91
CA VAL A 19 2.68 -17.26 0.91
C VAL A 19 2.19 -15.94 1.50
N LEU A 20 2.99 -14.90 1.32
CA LEU A 20 2.60 -13.51 1.60
C LEU A 20 2.38 -12.76 0.29
N ILE A 21 1.17 -12.23 0.10
CA ILE A 21 0.82 -11.34 -1.01
C ILE A 21 0.82 -9.91 -0.48
N ILE A 22 1.81 -9.10 -0.88
CA ILE A 22 1.84 -7.67 -0.59
C ILE A 22 1.32 -6.92 -1.82
N THR A 23 0.28 -6.12 -1.65
CA THR A 23 -0.36 -5.40 -2.76
C THR A 23 -0.96 -4.07 -2.31
N ASP A 24 -1.27 -3.18 -3.25
CA ASP A 24 -1.96 -1.93 -2.97
C ASP A 24 -3.46 -2.15 -2.77
N ILE A 25 -4.09 -1.41 -1.85
CA ILE A 25 -5.54 -1.44 -1.68
C ILE A 25 -6.28 -0.78 -2.86
N ASP A 26 -5.61 0.09 -3.61
CA ASP A 26 -6.12 0.72 -4.83
C ASP A 26 -7.52 1.33 -4.67
N SER A 27 -7.61 2.41 -3.90
CA SER A 27 -8.87 3.11 -3.61
C SER A 27 -9.60 3.58 -4.87
N ALA A 28 -10.88 3.24 -5.00
CA ALA A 28 -11.69 3.51 -6.16
C ALA A 28 -13.15 3.83 -5.81
N THR A 29 -13.83 4.50 -6.74
CA THR A 29 -15.29 4.51 -6.85
C THR A 29 -15.70 3.60 -8.00
N LYS A 30 -16.90 3.01 -7.91
CA LYS A 30 -17.49 2.20 -8.98
C LYS A 30 -18.65 2.92 -9.62
N ASN A 31 -18.64 3.10 -10.94
CA ASN A 31 -19.73 3.71 -11.68
C ASN A 31 -20.00 2.90 -12.95
N ASN A 32 -21.23 2.48 -13.17
CA ASN A 32 -21.63 1.64 -14.30
C ASN A 32 -20.71 0.43 -14.50
N GLY A 33 -20.35 -0.27 -13.41
CA GLY A 33 -19.48 -1.45 -13.41
C GLY A 33 -18.00 -1.17 -13.62
N LYS A 34 -17.58 0.11 -13.83
CA LYS A 34 -16.18 0.49 -14.04
C LYS A 34 -15.59 1.12 -12.78
N TYR A 35 -14.39 0.68 -12.43
CA TYR A 35 -13.62 1.27 -11.32
C TYR A 35 -12.88 2.53 -11.80
N LYS A 36 -13.01 3.60 -11.02
CA LYS A 36 -12.30 4.86 -11.23
C LYS A 36 -11.49 5.16 -9.98
N LYS A 37 -10.19 5.34 -10.13
CA LYS A 37 -9.28 5.72 -9.03
C LYS A 37 -9.83 6.95 -8.31
N SER A 38 -9.85 6.90 -6.98
CA SER A 38 -10.36 7.99 -6.15
C SER A 38 -9.47 8.19 -4.92
N HIS A 39 -9.60 9.36 -4.30
CA HIS A 39 -8.99 9.62 -3.00
C HIS A 39 -9.58 8.64 -1.95
N PRO A 40 -8.77 8.05 -1.05
CA PRO A 40 -9.24 7.09 -0.05
C PRO A 40 -10.47 7.55 0.75
N ASN A 41 -10.52 8.82 1.14
CA ASN A 41 -11.69 9.39 1.88
C ASN A 41 -13.00 9.38 1.10
N LYS A 42 -12.96 9.15 -0.21
CA LYS A 42 -14.12 9.07 -1.10
C LYS A 42 -14.28 7.69 -1.73
N ALA A 43 -13.40 6.77 -1.40
CA ALA A 43 -13.43 5.43 -1.94
C ALA A 43 -14.60 4.64 -1.39
N THR A 44 -15.25 3.92 -2.27
CA THR A 44 -16.32 2.97 -1.95
C THR A 44 -15.90 1.55 -2.26
N HIS A 45 -14.91 1.38 -3.14
CA HIS A 45 -14.44 0.09 -3.64
C HIS A 45 -12.91 0.05 -3.72
N THR A 46 -12.37 -1.17 -3.85
CA THR A 46 -11.02 -1.41 -4.37
C THR A 46 -11.06 -1.74 -5.85
N SER A 47 -10.12 -1.20 -6.63
CA SER A 47 -9.91 -1.67 -8.02
C SER A 47 -8.99 -2.88 -8.10
N ASN A 48 -8.36 -3.31 -6.99
CA ASN A 48 -7.44 -4.44 -6.95
C ASN A 48 -8.15 -5.78 -7.08
N ALA A 49 -7.91 -6.48 -8.19
CA ALA A 49 -8.54 -7.77 -8.46
C ALA A 49 -8.11 -8.87 -7.47
N SER A 50 -6.86 -8.84 -7.01
CA SER A 50 -6.35 -9.84 -6.06
C SER A 50 -7.03 -9.74 -4.70
N ILE A 51 -7.31 -8.53 -4.22
CA ILE A 51 -8.05 -8.33 -2.96
C ILE A 51 -9.50 -8.80 -3.13
N ARG A 52 -10.16 -8.41 -4.22
CA ARG A 52 -11.55 -8.84 -4.46
C ARG A 52 -11.68 -10.35 -4.57
N GLU A 53 -10.79 -11.01 -5.29
CA GLU A 53 -10.84 -12.47 -5.43
C GLU A 53 -10.49 -13.18 -4.12
N PHE A 54 -9.52 -12.66 -3.33
CA PHE A 54 -9.14 -13.23 -2.04
C PHE A 54 -10.32 -13.24 -1.05
N PHE A 55 -11.13 -12.18 -1.01
CA PHE A 55 -12.25 -12.06 -0.07
C PHE A 55 -13.63 -12.43 -0.68
N LYS A 56 -13.67 -12.89 -1.91
CA LYS A 56 -14.92 -13.23 -2.61
C LYS A 56 -15.77 -14.27 -1.88
N GLU A 57 -15.13 -15.34 -1.38
CA GLU A 57 -15.80 -16.40 -0.64
C GLU A 57 -16.25 -15.95 0.76
N ASP A 58 -15.66 -14.90 1.32
CA ASP A 58 -16.06 -14.32 2.60
C ASP A 58 -17.26 -13.36 2.46
N GLY A 59 -17.84 -13.28 1.26
CA GLY A 59 -18.97 -12.40 1.01
C GLY A 59 -18.63 -10.93 1.00
N LEU A 60 -17.38 -10.56 0.64
CA LEU A 60 -17.01 -9.16 0.49
C LEU A 60 -18.04 -8.44 -0.37
N ASP A 61 -18.71 -7.45 0.20
CA ASP A 61 -19.75 -6.67 -0.47
C ASP A 61 -19.20 -6.02 -1.75
N ASP A 62 -19.95 -6.11 -2.84
CA ASP A 62 -19.69 -5.36 -4.08
C ASP A 62 -20.46 -4.02 -4.10
N GLY A 63 -21.01 -3.62 -2.98
CA GLY A 63 -21.68 -2.35 -2.74
C GLY A 63 -20.74 -1.24 -2.28
N ASN A 64 -21.34 -0.12 -1.91
CA ASN A 64 -20.60 1.11 -1.58
C ASN A 64 -19.79 1.04 -0.26
N ASN A 65 -19.94 -0.03 0.52
CA ASN A 65 -19.22 -0.21 1.78
C ASN A 65 -17.95 -1.08 1.62
N GLN A 66 -17.68 -1.63 0.44
CA GLN A 66 -16.57 -2.55 0.22
C GLN A 66 -15.23 -2.03 0.72
N PHE A 67 -14.90 -0.77 0.42
CA PHE A 67 -13.62 -0.17 0.84
C PHE A 67 -13.54 -0.05 2.36
N LYS A 68 -14.63 0.32 3.01
CA LYS A 68 -14.70 0.42 4.48
C LYS A 68 -14.52 -0.94 5.13
N GLU A 69 -15.20 -1.98 4.65
CA GLU A 69 -15.04 -3.35 5.15
C GLU A 69 -13.59 -3.83 5.06
N LEU A 70 -12.90 -3.52 3.96
CA LEU A 70 -11.49 -3.90 3.79
C LEU A 70 -10.56 -3.23 4.80
N ILE A 71 -10.80 -1.95 5.15
CA ILE A 71 -9.98 -1.24 6.15
C ILE A 71 -10.24 -1.77 7.56
N GLU A 72 -11.45 -2.19 7.85
CA GLU A 72 -11.88 -2.71 9.16
C GLU A 72 -11.49 -4.18 9.38
N LYS A 73 -11.02 -4.92 8.34
CA LYS A 73 -10.58 -6.31 8.48
C LYS A 73 -9.39 -6.43 9.43
N LYS A 74 -9.52 -7.31 10.42
CA LYS A 74 -8.46 -7.65 11.35
C LYS A 74 -7.35 -8.44 10.65
N ASN A 75 -6.22 -8.60 11.32
CA ASN A 75 -5.08 -9.33 10.77
C ASN A 75 -5.41 -10.81 10.51
N GLU A 76 -6.21 -11.43 11.40
CA GLU A 76 -6.66 -12.81 11.26
C GLU A 76 -7.51 -13.00 10.00
N ASP A 77 -8.38 -12.04 9.68
CA ASP A 77 -9.25 -12.10 8.51
C ASP A 77 -8.48 -12.06 7.17
N LYS A 78 -7.22 -11.57 7.22
CA LYS A 78 -6.34 -11.46 6.05
C LYS A 78 -5.52 -12.72 5.78
N ILE A 79 -5.80 -13.80 6.52
CA ILE A 79 -5.11 -15.09 6.39
C ILE A 79 -6.13 -16.15 6.00
N LYS A 80 -5.84 -16.91 4.95
CA LYS A 80 -6.61 -18.08 4.53
C LYS A 80 -5.66 -19.23 4.26
N ASP A 81 -5.81 -20.31 5.02
CA ASP A 81 -4.91 -21.47 4.96
C ASP A 81 -3.43 -21.03 5.13
N ASN A 82 -2.65 -21.23 4.09
CA ASN A 82 -1.22 -20.89 4.03
C ASN A 82 -0.94 -19.55 3.33
N ILE A 83 -1.95 -18.75 3.03
CA ILE A 83 -1.83 -17.49 2.27
C ILE A 83 -2.29 -16.31 3.12
N ARG A 84 -1.44 -15.29 3.25
CA ARG A 84 -1.79 -13.98 3.81
C ARG A 84 -1.78 -12.93 2.71
N ILE A 85 -2.78 -12.04 2.73
CA ILE A 85 -2.78 -10.81 1.93
C ILE A 85 -2.52 -9.61 2.83
N ALA A 86 -1.61 -8.73 2.41
CA ALA A 86 -1.25 -7.51 3.12
C ALA A 86 -1.42 -6.30 2.20
N TYR A 87 -2.15 -5.30 2.65
CA TYR A 87 -2.42 -4.04 1.97
C TYR A 87 -2.48 -2.90 2.99
N GLN A 88 -2.50 -1.66 2.51
CA GLN A 88 -2.46 -0.47 3.35
C GLN A 88 -3.59 -0.46 4.38
N VAL A 89 -3.19 -0.20 5.62
CA VAL A 89 -4.05 0.08 6.77
C VAL A 89 -3.63 1.42 7.37
N PRO A 90 -4.47 2.09 8.16
CA PRO A 90 -4.04 3.26 8.90
C PRO A 90 -2.83 2.94 9.77
N GLU A 91 -1.79 3.80 9.74
CA GLU A 91 -0.58 3.63 10.56
C GLU A 91 -0.84 3.89 12.05
N ILE A 92 -1.81 4.75 12.34
CA ILE A 92 -2.31 5.07 13.68
C ILE A 92 -3.84 5.06 13.61
N GLU A 93 -4.50 4.62 14.66
CA GLU A 93 -5.96 4.60 14.75
C GLU A 93 -6.55 6.00 14.53
N GLY A 94 -7.50 6.11 13.60
CA GLY A 94 -8.10 7.37 13.19
C GLY A 94 -7.26 8.20 12.22
N ASP A 95 -6.11 7.69 11.79
CA ASP A 95 -5.23 8.36 10.86
C ASP A 95 -5.68 8.15 9.40
N TYR A 96 -4.95 8.82 8.51
CA TYR A 96 -5.18 8.78 7.08
C TYR A 96 -5.01 7.36 6.50
N GLN A 97 -5.99 6.91 5.71
CA GLN A 97 -5.91 5.66 4.95
C GLN A 97 -5.16 5.87 3.64
N ALA A 98 -4.03 5.21 3.47
CA ALA A 98 -3.28 5.23 2.21
C ALA A 98 -3.90 4.30 1.15
N SER A 99 -3.71 4.62 -0.13
CA SER A 99 -4.21 3.86 -1.28
C SER A 99 -3.13 3.00 -1.95
N SER A 100 -1.86 3.38 -1.79
CA SER A 100 -0.72 2.70 -2.40
C SER A 100 0.49 2.71 -1.48
N PHE A 101 1.52 1.92 -1.84
CA PHE A 101 2.79 1.93 -1.10
C PHE A 101 3.36 3.34 -0.98
N GLU A 102 3.35 4.09 -2.07
CA GLU A 102 4.00 5.39 -2.12
C GLU A 102 3.35 6.39 -1.18
N ASP A 103 2.02 6.45 -1.10
CA ASP A 103 1.37 7.40 -0.19
C ASP A 103 1.41 6.94 1.26
N ALA A 104 1.41 5.64 1.54
CA ALA A 104 1.67 5.09 2.87
C ALA A 104 3.10 5.41 3.34
N PHE A 105 4.09 5.20 2.47
CA PHE A 105 5.48 5.51 2.77
C PHE A 105 5.69 6.99 3.03
N ILE A 106 5.15 7.86 2.18
CA ILE A 106 5.25 9.32 2.32
C ILE A 106 4.61 9.78 3.62
N LEU A 107 3.43 9.25 3.95
CA LEU A 107 2.72 9.59 5.19
C LEU A 107 3.61 9.33 6.43
N LEU A 108 4.19 8.14 6.48
CA LEU A 108 5.00 7.66 7.61
C LEU A 108 6.37 8.34 7.69
N ASN A 109 6.91 8.80 6.56
CA ASN A 109 8.29 9.25 6.41
C ASN A 109 8.41 10.72 5.93
N LYS A 110 7.48 11.61 6.30
CA LYS A 110 7.47 13.01 5.85
C LYS A 110 8.78 13.73 6.14
N ASP A 111 9.33 13.59 7.35
CA ASP A 111 10.58 14.26 7.75
C ASP A 111 11.77 13.72 6.97
N PHE A 112 11.82 12.41 6.73
CA PHE A 112 12.83 11.79 5.87
C PHE A 112 12.77 12.35 4.44
N ILE A 113 11.57 12.41 3.84
CA ILE A 113 11.36 12.94 2.49
C ILE A 113 11.77 14.43 2.42
N LEU A 114 11.41 15.23 3.43
CA LEU A 114 11.78 16.65 3.50
C LEU A 114 13.28 16.85 3.64
N LYS A 115 13.95 16.05 4.46
CA LYS A 115 15.40 16.10 4.69
C LYS A 115 16.17 15.74 3.41
N ASN A 116 15.69 14.76 2.65
CA ASN A 116 16.36 14.23 1.47
C ASN A 116 15.78 14.74 0.14
N LYS A 117 15.00 15.83 0.16
CA LYS A 117 14.24 16.30 -1.02
C LYS A 117 15.10 16.58 -2.25
N ASP A 118 16.28 17.15 -2.06
CA ASP A 118 17.17 17.53 -3.16
C ASP A 118 17.82 16.28 -3.77
N ASN A 119 18.27 15.35 -2.95
CA ASN A 119 18.78 14.06 -3.41
C ASN A 119 17.70 13.26 -4.16
N LEU A 120 16.48 13.19 -3.61
CA LEU A 120 15.35 12.50 -4.27
C LEU A 120 14.99 13.15 -5.61
N TYR A 121 15.15 14.46 -5.73
CA TYR A 121 14.99 15.18 -6.99
C TYR A 121 16.10 14.81 -7.99
N ASP A 122 17.35 14.85 -7.55
CA ASP A 122 18.52 14.59 -8.41
C ASP A 122 18.54 13.13 -8.92
N TYR A 123 18.03 12.18 -8.13
CA TYR A 123 17.79 10.80 -8.55
C TYR A 123 16.58 10.62 -9.50
N GLY A 124 15.83 11.68 -9.81
CA GLY A 124 14.62 11.59 -10.62
C GLY A 124 13.49 10.81 -9.96
N ALA A 125 13.53 10.68 -8.62
CA ALA A 125 12.52 10.00 -7.83
C ALA A 125 11.32 10.92 -7.57
N LEU A 126 11.58 12.19 -7.25
CA LEU A 126 10.56 13.19 -6.95
C LEU A 126 10.76 14.45 -7.80
N LYS A 127 9.67 15.08 -8.19
CA LYS A 127 9.66 16.45 -8.70
C LYS A 127 9.91 17.43 -7.57
N LYS A 128 10.38 18.64 -7.88
CA LYS A 128 10.52 19.72 -6.88
C LYS A 128 9.21 20.00 -6.17
N PHE A 129 9.28 20.19 -4.87
CA PHE A 129 8.13 20.48 -4.01
C PHE A 129 8.52 21.34 -2.81
N ASN A 130 7.50 21.88 -2.13
CA ASN A 130 7.66 22.59 -0.87
C ASN A 130 7.00 21.82 0.29
N LYS A 131 7.37 22.18 1.54
CA LYS A 131 6.89 21.54 2.76
C LYS A 131 5.36 21.51 2.88
N ASN A 132 4.67 22.52 2.37
CA ASN A 132 3.22 22.61 2.50
C ASN A 132 2.51 21.56 1.60
N GLU A 133 3.10 21.20 0.47
CA GLU A 133 2.50 20.23 -0.46
C GLU A 133 2.43 18.83 0.13
N ILE A 134 3.51 18.34 0.78
CA ILE A 134 3.55 17.02 1.41
C ILE A 134 2.66 16.95 2.66
N ASN A 135 2.53 18.06 3.41
CA ASN A 135 1.72 18.10 4.62
C ASN A 135 0.22 18.21 4.36
N LYS A 136 -0.15 18.74 3.20
CA LYS A 136 -1.55 18.99 2.87
C LYS A 136 -2.33 17.71 2.52
N ASP A 137 -1.73 16.84 1.70
CA ASP A 137 -2.43 15.66 1.17
C ASP A 137 -1.41 14.67 0.58
N CYS A 138 -1.08 13.62 1.33
CA CYS A 138 -0.09 12.62 0.91
C CYS A 138 -0.51 11.87 -0.36
N TYR A 139 -1.80 11.58 -0.55
CA TYR A 139 -2.31 10.92 -1.75
C TYR A 139 -2.08 11.77 -2.99
N LYS A 140 -2.45 13.05 -2.95
CA LYS A 140 -2.20 13.96 -4.07
C LYS A 140 -0.72 14.22 -4.28
N PHE A 141 0.04 14.31 -3.19
CA PHE A 141 1.48 14.46 -3.26
C PHE A 141 2.12 13.27 -4.00
N SER A 142 1.81 12.04 -3.62
CA SER A 142 2.34 10.84 -4.27
C SER A 142 2.01 10.80 -5.76
N LEU A 143 0.78 11.12 -6.14
CA LEU A 143 0.35 11.15 -7.54
C LEU A 143 1.03 12.21 -8.40
N ASN A 144 1.33 13.39 -7.82
CA ASN A 144 1.79 14.55 -8.58
C ASN A 144 3.31 14.71 -8.53
N LYS A 145 3.96 14.22 -7.48
CA LYS A 145 5.37 14.47 -7.21
C LYS A 145 6.28 13.27 -7.43
N ILE A 146 5.79 12.04 -7.32
CA ILE A 146 6.58 10.88 -7.72
C ILE A 146 6.70 10.91 -9.24
N GLU A 147 7.92 10.98 -9.73
CA GLU A 147 8.18 11.05 -11.17
C GLU A 147 8.16 9.65 -11.78
N LYS A 148 8.92 8.73 -11.19
CA LYS A 148 8.93 7.31 -11.55
C LYS A 148 8.95 6.45 -10.29
N LYS A 149 7.99 5.55 -10.15
CA LYS A 149 7.91 4.64 -8.99
C LYS A 149 9.17 3.79 -8.81
N SER A 150 9.76 3.29 -9.90
CA SER A 150 11.00 2.53 -9.85
C SER A 150 12.19 3.37 -9.38
N ALA A 151 12.32 4.62 -9.85
CA ALA A 151 13.36 5.53 -9.38
C ALA A 151 13.17 5.88 -7.90
N PHE A 152 11.93 6.09 -7.47
CA PHE A 152 11.61 6.33 -6.06
C PHE A 152 12.04 5.14 -5.19
N ALA A 153 11.63 3.92 -5.56
CA ALA A 153 12.00 2.71 -4.83
C ALA A 153 13.53 2.49 -4.80
N SER A 154 14.21 2.68 -5.94
CA SER A 154 15.67 2.56 -6.01
C SER A 154 16.38 3.61 -5.16
N ALA A 155 15.91 4.86 -5.17
CA ALA A 155 16.50 5.92 -4.36
C ALA A 155 16.43 5.60 -2.86
N LEU A 156 15.35 4.98 -2.38
CA LEU A 156 15.21 4.60 -0.98
C LEU A 156 16.30 3.62 -0.52
N LEU A 157 16.78 2.74 -1.39
CA LEU A 157 17.86 1.79 -1.08
C LEU A 157 19.20 2.49 -0.79
N TYR A 158 19.46 3.65 -1.40
CA TYR A 158 20.70 4.40 -1.18
C TYR A 158 20.75 5.15 0.15
N PHE A 159 19.61 5.30 0.84
CA PHE A 159 19.54 6.07 2.07
C PHE A 159 19.57 5.21 3.33
N ASP A 160 19.67 3.89 3.20
CA ASP A 160 19.53 2.93 4.30
C ASP A 160 20.85 2.61 5.01
N GLU A 161 22.01 2.90 4.41
CA GLU A 161 23.28 2.26 4.83
C GLU A 161 24.17 3.04 5.78
N GLU A 162 23.97 4.35 6.01
CA GLU A 162 25.05 5.12 6.66
C GLU A 162 24.76 5.77 8.03
N ASP A 163 23.51 5.77 8.53
CA ASP A 163 23.22 6.47 9.80
C ASP A 163 21.87 6.04 10.40
N ASP A 164 21.88 5.45 11.59
CA ASP A 164 20.70 5.04 12.38
C ASP A 164 19.64 6.15 12.55
N ASN A 165 20.02 7.42 12.41
CA ASN A 165 19.13 8.58 12.46
C ASN A 165 18.52 8.97 11.10
N LYS A 166 18.89 8.30 10.02
CA LYS A 166 18.42 8.58 8.65
C LYS A 166 17.48 7.51 8.10
N ALA A 167 17.32 6.40 8.81
CA ALA A 167 16.48 5.29 8.39
C ALA A 167 15.02 5.71 8.23
N TRP A 168 14.43 5.34 7.10
CA TRP A 168 12.99 5.45 6.90
C TRP A 168 12.27 4.30 7.61
N LYS A 169 10.99 4.52 7.89
CA LYS A 169 10.12 3.53 8.56
C LYS A 169 9.37 2.71 7.52
N VAL A 170 9.33 1.39 7.74
CA VAL A 170 8.54 0.46 6.91
C VAL A 170 7.06 0.61 7.26
N PRO A 171 6.14 0.75 6.28
CA PRO A 171 4.70 0.73 6.52
C PRO A 171 4.25 -0.51 7.29
N HIS A 172 3.31 -0.32 8.22
CA HIS A 172 2.87 -1.33 9.17
C HIS A 172 2.41 -2.64 8.50
N TYR A 173 1.59 -2.56 7.46
CA TYR A 173 1.08 -3.74 6.76
C TYR A 173 2.18 -4.61 6.13
N ILE A 174 3.29 -4.00 5.69
CA ILE A 174 4.46 -4.73 5.16
C ILE A 174 5.19 -5.41 6.31
N LYS A 175 5.48 -4.65 7.39
CA LYS A 175 6.18 -5.18 8.56
C LYS A 175 5.45 -6.38 9.15
N GLU A 176 4.15 -6.28 9.37
CA GLU A 176 3.33 -7.37 9.88
C GLU A 176 3.26 -8.58 8.94
N GLY A 177 3.18 -8.32 7.63
CA GLY A 177 3.22 -9.39 6.64
C GLY A 177 4.55 -10.16 6.69
N LEU A 178 5.67 -9.46 6.76
CA LEU A 178 7.01 -10.06 6.83
C LEU A 178 7.22 -10.83 8.14
N LEU A 179 6.76 -10.33 9.28
CA LEU A 179 6.81 -11.05 10.54
C LEU A 179 6.00 -12.34 10.47
N TRP A 180 4.78 -12.29 9.93
CA TRP A 180 3.95 -13.49 9.78
C TRP A 180 4.59 -14.58 8.92
N ILE A 181 5.25 -14.21 7.81
CA ILE A 181 5.88 -15.23 6.95
C ILE A 181 7.12 -15.86 7.58
N GLN A 182 7.76 -15.18 8.53
CA GLN A 182 8.91 -15.69 9.28
C GLN A 182 8.53 -16.65 10.43
N GLU A 183 7.29 -16.61 10.90
CA GLU A 183 6.77 -17.55 11.89
C GLU A 183 6.66 -18.93 11.24
N LEU A 184 7.62 -19.80 11.48
CA LEU A 184 7.65 -21.20 11.02
C LEU A 184 6.94 -22.10 12.02
#